data_84e3d8f6ef12f11c248e4709197619d3
#
_entry.id   84e3d8f6ef12f11c248e4709197619d3
#
_cell.length_a   1.000
_cell.length_b   1.000
_cell.length_c   1.000
_cell.angle_alpha   90.00
_cell.angle_beta   90.00
_cell.angle_gamma   90.00
#
_symmetry.space_group_name_H-M   'P 1'
#
loop_
_entity.id
_entity.type
_entity.pdbx_description
1 polymer ?
#
loop_
_entity_poly.entity_id
_entity_poly.type
_entity_poly.pdbx_seq_one_letter_code
_entity_poly.pdbx_strand_id
1 'polypeptide(L)'
;EKTHQILDNYVRDIHNHHPMMGYRQIKDKLCLEFGWVVSDPTVWKSMKRLGIHGYTRRRKVPTATGLEHIRYTNILNRKFKAERPLEKVVTDVTYIKHSGKWYYLAGYLDLFNNEIVEWELSDTFDNFLVMKPAERLLKRKMSTEHQVLLHSDQGVQYSSAGYCNLLKEYNVIQSMSRAGNPHDNAVMESFWGRFKDALRKHFRYWERDDLRATIEQAIYYFNNERPIRKLKGKPPVLYRTELVA
;
A
#
# COMPACT_ATOMS: atom_id res chain seq x y z
N GLU A 1 -11.47 15.27 -34.92
CA GLU A 1 -12.36 14.15 -34.51
C GLU A 1 -11.60 12.82 -34.41
N LYS A 2 -10.83 12.38 -35.41
CA LYS A 2 -10.09 11.10 -35.39
C LYS A 2 -9.14 10.95 -34.19
N THR A 3 -8.40 11.99 -33.82
CA THR A 3 -7.43 11.96 -32.69
C THR A 3 -8.13 11.77 -31.33
N HIS A 4 -9.32 12.37 -31.13
CA HIS A 4 -10.11 12.17 -29.93
C HIS A 4 -10.63 10.75 -29.80
N GLN A 5 -11.04 10.15 -30.90
CA GLN A 5 -11.57 8.78 -30.94
C GLN A 5 -10.50 7.74 -30.61
N ILE A 6 -9.27 7.95 -31.09
CA ILE A 6 -8.12 7.09 -30.77
C ILE A 6 -7.80 7.17 -29.26
N LEU A 7 -7.71 8.39 -28.70
CA LEU A 7 -7.48 8.56 -27.28
C LEU A 7 -8.59 7.91 -26.44
N ASP A 8 -9.86 8.10 -26.83
CA ASP A 8 -11.02 7.56 -26.12
C ASP A 8 -10.97 6.01 -26.08
N ASN A 9 -10.50 5.36 -27.14
CA ASN A 9 -10.33 3.92 -27.17
C ASN A 9 -9.25 3.44 -26.17
N TYR A 10 -8.08 4.08 -26.14
CA TYR A 10 -7.03 3.75 -25.18
C TYR A 10 -7.47 4.03 -23.73
N VAL A 11 -8.14 5.15 -23.48
CA VAL A 11 -8.68 5.49 -22.15
C VAL A 11 -9.70 4.47 -21.68
N ARG A 12 -10.58 4.01 -22.59
CA ARG A 12 -11.57 2.96 -22.30
C ARG A 12 -10.90 1.62 -22.00
N ASP A 13 -9.91 1.25 -22.80
CA ASP A 13 -9.18 -0.02 -22.63
C ASP A 13 -8.45 -0.06 -21.27
N ILE A 14 -7.69 0.98 -20.94
CA ILE A 14 -7.03 1.10 -19.64
C ILE A 14 -8.07 1.06 -18.50
N HIS A 15 -9.20 1.76 -18.64
CA HIS A 15 -10.24 1.76 -17.61
C HIS A 15 -10.90 0.39 -17.43
N ASN A 16 -11.13 -0.35 -18.51
CA ASN A 16 -11.69 -1.71 -18.46
C ASN A 16 -10.77 -2.67 -17.69
N HIS A 17 -9.46 -2.57 -17.89
CA HIS A 17 -8.47 -3.36 -17.17
C HIS A 17 -8.25 -2.84 -15.72
N HIS A 18 -8.41 -1.54 -15.50
CA HIS A 18 -8.13 -0.87 -14.22
C HIS A 18 -9.25 0.09 -13.79
N PRO A 19 -10.46 -0.39 -13.44
CA PRO A 19 -11.65 0.45 -13.24
C PRO A 19 -11.55 1.39 -12.03
N MET A 20 -10.54 1.23 -11.18
CA MET A 20 -10.29 2.10 -10.02
C MET A 20 -9.46 3.34 -10.36
N MET A 21 -8.82 3.37 -11.54
CA MET A 21 -7.94 4.47 -11.93
C MET A 21 -8.72 5.73 -12.28
N GLY A 22 -8.31 6.86 -11.67
CA GLY A 22 -8.78 8.19 -12.08
C GLY A 22 -7.97 8.74 -13.25
N TYR A 23 -8.43 9.85 -13.84
CA TYR A 23 -7.82 10.44 -15.03
C TYR A 23 -6.30 10.66 -14.94
N ARG A 24 -5.78 10.99 -13.75
CA ARG A 24 -4.35 11.19 -13.55
C ARG A 24 -3.54 9.91 -13.70
N GLN A 25 -4.05 8.80 -13.16
CA GLN A 25 -3.40 7.49 -13.27
C GLN A 25 -3.50 6.91 -14.68
N ILE A 26 -4.65 7.12 -15.35
CA ILE A 26 -4.82 6.75 -16.76
C ILE A 26 -3.85 7.54 -17.64
N LYS A 27 -3.65 8.84 -17.39
CA LYS A 27 -2.63 9.63 -18.06
C LYS A 27 -1.23 9.06 -17.89
N ASP A 28 -0.86 8.74 -16.64
CA ASP A 28 0.45 8.18 -16.34
C ASP A 28 0.64 6.82 -17.05
N LYS A 29 -0.40 5.98 -17.11
CA LYS A 29 -0.40 4.72 -17.86
C LYS A 29 -0.25 4.93 -19.37
N LEU A 30 -0.97 5.89 -19.94
CA LEU A 30 -0.82 6.25 -21.37
C LEU A 30 0.62 6.62 -21.72
N CYS A 31 1.28 7.36 -20.83
CA CYS A 31 2.69 7.70 -21.00
C CYS A 31 3.61 6.48 -20.88
N LEU A 32 3.41 5.65 -19.86
CA LEU A 32 4.26 4.48 -19.57
C LEU A 32 4.14 3.37 -20.63
N GLU A 33 2.93 3.07 -21.07
CA GLU A 33 2.68 1.92 -21.95
C GLU A 33 2.72 2.28 -23.43
N PHE A 34 2.34 3.51 -23.78
CA PHE A 34 2.18 3.92 -25.18
C PHE A 34 3.02 5.16 -25.56
N GLY A 35 3.81 5.71 -24.62
CA GLY A 35 4.63 6.91 -24.83
C GLY A 35 3.81 8.20 -25.06
N TRP A 36 2.53 8.21 -24.73
CA TRP A 36 1.64 9.35 -24.99
C TRP A 36 1.78 10.45 -23.92
N VAL A 37 2.23 11.62 -24.34
CA VAL A 37 2.30 12.81 -23.49
C VAL A 37 1.03 13.64 -23.69
N VAL A 38 0.05 13.49 -22.79
CA VAL A 38 -1.22 14.21 -22.81
C VAL A 38 -1.44 15.01 -21.53
N SER A 39 -2.26 16.07 -21.57
CA SER A 39 -2.57 16.88 -20.39
C SER A 39 -3.65 16.23 -19.51
N ASP A 40 -3.66 16.54 -18.19
CA ASP A 40 -4.70 16.11 -17.24
C ASP A 40 -6.12 16.43 -17.75
N PRO A 41 -6.41 17.68 -18.24
CA PRO A 41 -7.73 18.01 -18.77
C PRO A 41 -8.13 17.20 -20.02
N THR A 42 -7.16 16.80 -20.86
CA THR A 42 -7.43 16.01 -22.07
C THR A 42 -7.96 14.63 -21.70
N VAL A 43 -7.32 13.94 -20.76
CA VAL A 43 -7.78 12.62 -20.29
C VAL A 43 -9.09 12.73 -19.52
N TRP A 44 -9.24 13.76 -18.67
CA TRP A 44 -10.50 14.00 -17.95
C TRP A 44 -11.69 14.21 -18.92
N LYS A 45 -11.53 15.02 -19.97
CA LYS A 45 -12.54 15.21 -21.01
C LYS A 45 -12.87 13.92 -21.74
N SER A 46 -11.87 13.08 -22.05
CA SER A 46 -12.06 11.76 -22.64
C SER A 46 -12.91 10.88 -21.74
N MET A 47 -12.55 10.73 -20.46
CA MET A 47 -13.33 9.96 -19.50
C MET A 47 -14.78 10.46 -19.39
N LYS A 48 -14.97 11.80 -19.39
CA LYS A 48 -16.31 12.41 -19.33
C LYS A 48 -17.16 12.05 -20.58
N ARG A 49 -16.56 12.08 -21.79
CA ARG A 49 -17.24 11.65 -23.03
C ARG A 49 -17.64 10.18 -22.98
N LEU A 50 -16.78 9.34 -22.39
CA LEU A 50 -17.00 7.90 -22.25
C LEU A 50 -17.98 7.54 -21.12
N GLY A 51 -18.39 8.51 -20.27
CA GLY A 51 -19.23 8.26 -19.10
C GLY A 51 -18.56 7.41 -18.00
N ILE A 52 -17.21 7.37 -17.98
CA ILE A 52 -16.44 6.57 -17.02
C ILE A 52 -15.80 7.45 -15.97
N HIS A 53 -15.68 6.92 -14.75
CA HIS A 53 -15.17 7.66 -13.60
C HIS A 53 -14.20 6.80 -12.79
N GLY A 54 -13.09 7.41 -12.34
CA GLY A 54 -12.25 6.80 -11.32
C GLY A 54 -12.99 6.75 -9.97
N TYR A 55 -12.61 5.78 -9.15
CA TYR A 55 -13.22 5.62 -7.84
C TYR A 55 -12.79 6.70 -6.85
N THR A 56 -13.75 7.35 -6.21
CA THR A 56 -13.54 8.30 -5.10
C THR A 56 -14.07 7.70 -3.80
N ARG A 57 -13.19 7.51 -2.82
CA ARG A 57 -13.56 6.98 -1.51
C ARG A 57 -14.31 8.01 -0.67
N ARG A 58 -15.44 7.62 -0.05
CA ARG A 58 -16.10 8.42 0.98
C ARG A 58 -15.28 8.39 2.27
N ARG A 59 -15.05 9.55 2.91
CA ARG A 59 -14.37 9.65 4.21
C ARG A 59 -15.18 8.91 5.28
N LYS A 60 -14.55 8.02 6.05
CA LYS A 60 -15.09 7.46 7.30
C LYS A 60 -14.58 8.28 8.49
N VAL A 61 -15.45 8.46 9.48
CA VAL A 61 -15.11 9.11 10.75
C VAL A 61 -14.39 8.07 11.62
N PRO A 62 -13.25 8.42 12.29
CA PRO A 62 -12.51 7.47 13.15
C PRO A 62 -13.24 7.17 14.44
N THR A 63 -13.21 5.91 14.87
CA THR A 63 -13.61 5.47 16.23
C THR A 63 -12.36 5.16 17.05
N ALA A 64 -12.25 5.74 18.24
CA ALA A 64 -11.14 5.53 19.16
C ALA A 64 -11.45 4.38 20.14
N THR A 65 -10.47 3.48 20.36
CA THR A 65 -10.50 2.51 21.48
C THR A 65 -9.12 2.46 22.12
N GLY A 66 -9.07 2.58 23.48
CA GLY A 66 -7.83 2.59 24.23
C GLY A 66 -7.63 1.32 25.06
N LEU A 67 -6.38 0.88 25.20
CA LEU A 67 -5.84 0.04 26.30
C LEU A 67 -4.32 0.30 26.39
N GLU A 68 -3.78 0.28 27.64
CA GLU A 68 -2.37 0.64 27.90
C GLU A 68 -1.44 -0.57 27.77
N HIS A 69 -0.42 -0.44 26.91
CA HIS A 69 0.70 -1.37 26.79
C HIS A 69 2.04 -0.64 26.67
N ILE A 70 3.18 -1.35 26.76
CA ILE A 70 4.54 -0.78 26.66
C ILE A 70 4.61 0.10 25.41
N ARG A 71 4.91 1.39 25.64
CA ARG A 71 4.87 2.41 24.58
C ARG A 71 6.29 2.73 24.14
N TYR A 72 6.57 2.51 22.88
CA TYR A 72 7.76 3.06 22.23
C TYR A 72 7.49 4.49 21.77
N THR A 73 8.53 5.33 21.79
CA THR A 73 8.44 6.73 21.38
C THR A 73 8.10 6.83 19.88
N ASN A 74 7.28 7.82 19.51
CA ASN A 74 7.02 8.10 18.10
C ASN A 74 8.23 8.82 17.47
N ILE A 75 9.18 8.04 16.95
CA ILE A 75 10.40 8.55 16.31
C ILE A 75 10.10 8.99 14.89
N LEU A 76 9.17 8.30 14.18
CA LEU A 76 8.75 8.67 12.82
C LEU A 76 8.18 10.09 12.75
N ASN A 77 7.41 10.48 13.79
CA ASN A 77 6.83 11.81 13.97
C ASN A 77 6.27 12.43 12.66
N ARG A 78 5.51 11.64 11.91
CA ARG A 78 4.89 12.02 10.62
C ARG A 78 5.88 12.41 9.51
N LYS A 79 7.18 12.15 9.68
CA LYS A 79 8.20 12.38 8.65
C LYS A 79 8.18 11.22 7.64
N PHE A 80 7.11 11.13 6.87
CA PHE A 80 6.83 10.04 5.93
C PHE A 80 7.69 10.06 4.65
N LYS A 81 8.64 10.94 4.53
CA LYS A 81 9.62 10.93 3.43
C LYS A 81 10.81 10.07 3.82
N ALA A 82 11.17 9.12 2.97
CA ALA A 82 12.41 8.37 3.03
C ALA A 82 13.24 8.68 1.78
N GLU A 83 14.56 8.61 1.90
CA GLU A 83 15.49 8.94 0.82
C GLU A 83 16.08 7.69 0.15
N ARG A 84 16.00 6.55 0.85
CA ARG A 84 16.53 5.25 0.40
C ARG A 84 15.51 4.14 0.63
N PRO A 85 15.57 3.05 -0.17
CA PRO A 85 14.77 1.86 0.08
C PRO A 85 15.00 1.31 1.50
N LEU A 86 13.93 0.89 2.17
CA LEU A 86 13.94 0.32 3.52
C LEU A 86 14.49 1.24 4.63
N GLU A 87 14.65 2.53 4.39
CA GLU A 87 15.04 3.49 5.44
C GLU A 87 13.94 3.62 6.49
N LYS A 88 12.70 3.72 6.04
CA LYS A 88 11.52 3.84 6.91
C LYS A 88 10.42 2.94 6.38
N VAL A 89 10.01 2.00 7.20
CA VAL A 89 8.93 1.07 6.89
C VAL A 89 7.80 1.28 7.88
N VAL A 90 6.56 1.33 7.40
CA VAL A 90 5.37 1.35 8.25
C VAL A 90 4.63 0.03 8.14
N THR A 91 4.07 -0.42 9.25
CA THR A 91 3.32 -1.67 9.33
C THR A 91 1.99 -1.48 10.04
N ASP A 92 1.03 -2.28 9.66
CA ASP A 92 -0.30 -2.34 10.28
C ASP A 92 -0.99 -3.65 9.90
N VAL A 93 -1.99 -4.04 10.68
CA VAL A 93 -2.85 -5.19 10.40
C VAL A 93 -4.24 -4.73 9.99
N THR A 94 -4.72 -5.25 8.89
CA THR A 94 -6.11 -5.06 8.48
C THR A 94 -6.86 -6.39 8.47
N TYR A 95 -8.19 -6.33 8.47
CA TYR A 95 -9.02 -7.52 8.45
C TYR A 95 -9.93 -7.55 7.22
N ILE A 96 -10.18 -8.75 6.71
CA ILE A 96 -10.96 -9.02 5.51
C ILE A 96 -11.95 -10.14 5.86
N LYS A 97 -13.24 -9.95 5.58
CA LYS A 97 -14.23 -11.00 5.72
C LYS A 97 -14.41 -11.72 4.39
N HIS A 98 -14.16 -13.04 4.37
CA HIS A 98 -14.29 -13.86 3.16
C HIS A 98 -14.98 -15.18 3.51
N SER A 99 -15.96 -15.58 2.72
CA SER A 99 -16.73 -16.85 2.91
C SER A 99 -17.20 -17.06 4.35
N GLY A 100 -17.72 -15.99 4.98
CA GLY A 100 -18.22 -16.02 6.37
C GLY A 100 -17.17 -15.95 7.48
N LYS A 101 -15.87 -16.09 7.16
CA LYS A 101 -14.75 -16.06 8.12
C LYS A 101 -14.00 -14.72 8.08
N TRP A 102 -13.36 -14.37 9.19
CA TRP A 102 -12.44 -13.26 9.27
C TRP A 102 -11.01 -13.72 9.01
N TYR A 103 -10.30 -12.94 8.23
CA TYR A 103 -8.87 -13.08 7.93
C TYR A 103 -8.16 -11.79 8.29
N TYR A 104 -6.93 -11.91 8.74
CA TYR A 104 -6.05 -10.82 9.15
C TYR A 104 -4.89 -10.72 8.18
N LEU A 105 -4.64 -9.52 7.67
CA LEU A 105 -3.57 -9.24 6.72
C LEU A 105 -2.62 -8.22 7.33
N ALA A 106 -1.41 -8.66 7.67
CA ALA A 106 -0.32 -7.78 8.04
C ALA A 106 0.41 -7.31 6.79
N GLY A 107 0.81 -6.05 6.74
CA GLY A 107 1.58 -5.49 5.62
C GLY A 107 2.70 -4.57 6.11
N TYR A 108 3.81 -4.58 5.39
CA TYR A 108 4.99 -3.76 5.60
C TYR A 108 5.21 -2.91 4.35
N LEU A 109 5.05 -1.60 4.49
CA LEU A 109 5.09 -0.65 3.39
C LEU A 109 6.34 0.23 3.51
N ASP A 110 7.19 0.21 2.49
CA ASP A 110 8.34 1.09 2.39
C ASP A 110 7.90 2.53 2.05
N LEU A 111 8.29 3.49 2.88
CA LEU A 111 7.95 4.90 2.68
C LEU A 111 8.74 5.55 1.55
N PHE A 112 9.83 4.93 1.09
CA PHE A 112 10.61 5.42 -0.05
C PHE A 112 9.77 5.47 -1.34
N ASN A 113 9.13 4.35 -1.66
CA ASN A 113 8.37 4.19 -2.90
C ASN A 113 6.92 3.74 -2.72
N ASN A 114 6.45 3.51 -1.48
CA ASN A 114 5.14 2.95 -1.17
C ASN A 114 4.93 1.51 -1.69
N GLU A 115 5.99 0.72 -1.78
CA GLU A 115 5.95 -0.71 -2.07
C GLU A 115 5.51 -1.50 -0.83
N ILE A 116 4.61 -2.47 -0.97
CA ILE A 116 4.43 -3.50 0.06
C ILE A 116 5.57 -4.49 -0.11
N VAL A 117 6.54 -4.39 0.77
CA VAL A 117 7.77 -5.19 0.71
C VAL A 117 7.61 -6.56 1.34
N GLU A 118 6.74 -6.70 2.35
CA GLU A 118 6.35 -7.96 2.98
C GLU A 118 4.90 -7.93 3.44
N TRP A 119 4.28 -9.10 3.50
CA TRP A 119 2.92 -9.28 4.00
C TRP A 119 2.69 -10.71 4.49
N GLU A 120 1.66 -10.89 5.33
CA GLU A 120 1.21 -12.20 5.79
C GLU A 120 -0.31 -12.20 5.95
N LEU A 121 -0.96 -13.29 5.52
CA LEU A 121 -2.39 -13.54 5.70
C LEU A 121 -2.61 -14.72 6.64
N SER A 122 -3.44 -14.55 7.65
CA SER A 122 -3.82 -15.61 8.61
C SER A 122 -5.32 -15.56 8.92
N ASP A 123 -5.89 -16.66 9.31
CA ASP A 123 -7.22 -16.74 9.91
C ASP A 123 -7.17 -16.59 11.44
N THR A 124 -5.99 -16.52 12.03
CA THR A 124 -5.74 -16.23 13.44
C THR A 124 -5.03 -14.89 13.63
N PHE A 125 -5.40 -14.17 14.70
CA PHE A 125 -4.79 -12.93 15.10
C PHE A 125 -3.77 -13.18 16.21
N ASP A 126 -2.61 -13.71 15.85
CA ASP A 126 -1.51 -14.02 16.76
C ASP A 126 -0.24 -13.23 16.43
N ASN A 127 0.80 -13.39 17.26
CA ASN A 127 2.06 -12.69 17.07
C ASN A 127 2.81 -13.13 15.79
N PHE A 128 2.61 -14.35 15.31
CA PHE A 128 3.25 -14.85 14.09
C PHE A 128 2.81 -14.09 12.85
N LEU A 129 1.57 -13.54 12.87
CA LEU A 129 1.04 -12.72 11.79
C LEU A 129 1.95 -11.53 11.44
N VAL A 130 2.55 -10.88 12.47
CA VAL A 130 3.46 -9.74 12.28
C VAL A 130 4.93 -10.15 12.30
N MET A 131 5.29 -11.23 13.04
CA MET A 131 6.69 -11.65 13.17
C MET A 131 7.25 -12.26 11.89
N LYS A 132 6.50 -13.16 11.21
CA LYS A 132 6.95 -13.79 9.97
C LYS A 132 7.33 -12.80 8.87
N PRO A 133 6.48 -11.83 8.50
CA PRO A 133 6.86 -10.84 7.50
C PRO A 133 7.96 -9.89 8.00
N ALA A 134 8.02 -9.57 9.30
CA ALA A 134 9.13 -8.80 9.87
C ALA A 134 10.46 -9.54 9.69
N GLU A 135 10.51 -10.81 10.02
CA GLU A 135 11.72 -11.63 9.88
C GLU A 135 12.18 -11.69 8.41
N ARG A 136 11.26 -11.89 7.45
CA ARG A 136 11.60 -11.88 6.02
C ARG A 136 12.16 -10.53 5.57
N LEU A 137 11.53 -9.43 6.02
CA LEU A 137 11.99 -8.06 5.75
C LEU A 137 13.41 -7.84 6.29
N LEU A 138 13.67 -8.27 7.53
CA LEU A 138 14.94 -8.06 8.20
C LEU A 138 16.07 -8.89 7.61
N LYS A 139 15.79 -10.08 7.11
CA LYS A 139 16.75 -10.88 6.32
C LYS A 139 17.14 -10.17 5.01
N ARG A 140 16.20 -9.51 4.33
CA ARG A 140 16.51 -8.67 3.16
C ARG A 140 17.34 -7.44 3.54
N LYS A 141 17.06 -6.83 4.70
CA LYS A 141 17.80 -5.66 5.21
C LYS A 141 19.29 -5.96 5.43
N MET A 142 19.70 -7.20 5.72
CA MET A 142 21.11 -7.55 5.91
C MET A 142 22.01 -7.13 4.74
N SER A 143 21.43 -6.87 3.56
CA SER A 143 22.13 -6.31 2.40
C SER A 143 22.23 -4.79 2.37
N THR A 144 21.65 -4.07 3.35
CA THR A 144 21.67 -2.60 3.43
C THR A 144 22.57 -2.12 4.56
N GLU A 145 23.37 -1.06 4.31
CA GLU A 145 24.30 -0.50 5.29
C GLU A 145 23.64 0.43 6.33
N HIS A 146 22.38 0.83 6.09
CA HIS A 146 21.70 1.79 6.96
C HIS A 146 20.75 1.11 7.95
N GLN A 147 20.51 1.78 9.07
CA GLN A 147 19.54 1.34 10.08
C GLN A 147 18.11 1.59 9.57
N VAL A 148 17.22 0.60 9.74
CA VAL A 148 15.80 0.70 9.38
C VAL A 148 15.01 1.27 10.56
N LEU A 149 14.12 2.23 10.28
CA LEU A 149 13.08 2.65 11.22
C LEU A 149 11.79 1.90 10.88
N LEU A 150 11.29 1.10 11.81
CA LEU A 150 10.03 0.36 11.66
C LEU A 150 8.96 0.95 12.56
N HIS A 151 7.92 1.50 11.96
CA HIS A 151 6.84 2.19 12.66
C HIS A 151 5.52 1.41 12.59
N SER A 152 4.86 1.26 13.73
CA SER A 152 3.55 0.61 13.86
C SER A 152 2.56 1.48 14.66
N ASP A 153 1.32 1.04 14.75
CA ASP A 153 0.40 1.47 15.80
C ASP A 153 0.81 0.85 17.16
N GLN A 154 -0.01 1.09 18.21
CA GLN A 154 0.19 0.53 19.55
C GLN A 154 -0.46 -0.86 19.72
N GLY A 155 -0.60 -1.65 18.66
CA GLY A 155 -1.14 -3.01 18.75
C GLY A 155 -0.28 -3.91 19.65
N VAL A 156 -0.95 -4.79 20.43
CA VAL A 156 -0.30 -5.69 21.40
C VAL A 156 0.75 -6.60 20.75
N GLN A 157 0.55 -7.00 19.49
CA GLN A 157 1.48 -7.82 18.74
C GLN A 157 2.83 -7.13 18.50
N TYR A 158 2.83 -5.79 18.32
CA TYR A 158 4.04 -5.01 18.08
C TYR A 158 4.82 -4.68 19.37
N SER A 159 4.18 -4.83 20.52
CA SER A 159 4.80 -4.70 21.87
C SER A 159 5.12 -6.04 22.51
N SER A 160 4.87 -7.18 21.84
CA SER A 160 5.22 -8.50 22.32
C SER A 160 6.75 -8.66 22.49
N ALA A 161 7.18 -9.38 23.51
CA ALA A 161 8.61 -9.62 23.78
C ALA A 161 9.33 -10.23 22.56
N GLY A 162 8.68 -11.20 21.88
CA GLY A 162 9.24 -11.84 20.69
C GLY A 162 9.49 -10.84 19.56
N TYR A 163 8.51 -9.97 19.26
CA TYR A 163 8.66 -8.95 18.23
C TYR A 163 9.74 -7.91 18.58
N CYS A 164 9.74 -7.41 19.82
CA CYS A 164 10.74 -6.45 20.27
C CYS A 164 12.17 -7.03 20.28
N ASN A 165 12.34 -8.31 20.65
CA ASN A 165 13.63 -8.97 20.62
C ASN A 165 14.12 -9.17 19.18
N LEU A 166 13.24 -9.59 18.27
CA LEU A 166 13.55 -9.69 16.85
C LEU A 166 14.06 -8.35 16.28
N LEU A 167 13.40 -7.23 16.57
CA LEU A 167 13.83 -5.91 16.09
C LEU A 167 15.19 -5.49 16.68
N LYS A 168 15.45 -5.80 17.95
CA LYS A 168 16.73 -5.53 18.60
C LYS A 168 17.86 -6.34 18.00
N GLU A 169 17.64 -7.63 17.75
CA GLU A 169 18.65 -8.53 17.15
C GLU A 169 19.13 -7.98 15.80
N TYR A 170 18.23 -7.40 15.01
CA TYR A 170 18.57 -6.82 13.70
C TYR A 170 18.90 -5.32 13.76
N ASN A 171 19.10 -4.74 14.96
CA ASN A 171 19.41 -3.32 15.15
C ASN A 171 18.43 -2.38 14.42
N VAL A 172 17.12 -2.63 14.61
CA VAL A 172 16.03 -1.82 14.03
C VAL A 172 15.56 -0.78 15.03
N ILE A 173 15.32 0.43 14.56
CA ILE A 173 14.68 1.48 15.36
C ILE A 173 13.17 1.22 15.40
N GLN A 174 12.65 0.79 16.54
CA GLN A 174 11.22 0.64 16.74
C GLN A 174 10.58 1.98 17.08
N SER A 175 9.50 2.30 16.37
CA SER A 175 8.71 3.53 16.55
C SER A 175 7.23 3.18 16.60
N MET A 176 6.46 3.83 17.46
CA MET A 176 5.02 3.60 17.59
C MET A 176 4.24 4.90 17.52
N SER A 177 3.05 4.84 16.93
CA SER A 177 2.08 5.94 16.92
C SER A 177 1.72 6.37 18.36
N ARG A 178 1.40 7.62 18.56
CA ARG A 178 0.83 8.09 19.83
C ARG A 178 -0.57 7.52 20.02
N ALA A 179 -0.93 7.24 21.27
CA ALA A 179 -2.25 6.71 21.59
C ALA A 179 -3.38 7.59 21.04
N GLY A 180 -4.36 6.97 20.38
CA GLY A 180 -5.52 7.67 19.83
C GLY A 180 -5.21 8.63 18.67
N ASN A 181 -4.01 8.58 18.08
CA ASN A 181 -3.63 9.48 16.98
C ASN A 181 -3.44 8.71 15.65
N PRO A 182 -4.53 8.51 14.87
CA PRO A 182 -4.48 7.79 13.61
C PRO A 182 -3.57 8.46 12.57
N HIS A 183 -3.35 9.77 12.67
CA HIS A 183 -2.48 10.49 11.73
C HIS A 183 -1.02 10.07 11.77
N ASP A 184 -0.59 9.41 12.83
CA ASP A 184 0.80 8.98 12.98
C ASP A 184 1.13 7.77 12.08
N ASN A 185 0.10 6.97 11.66
CA ASN A 185 0.23 5.89 10.66
C ASN A 185 -0.65 6.12 9.41
N ALA A 186 -0.91 7.37 9.06
CA ALA A 186 -1.85 7.76 8.00
C ALA A 186 -1.51 7.18 6.61
N VAL A 187 -0.24 6.91 6.32
CA VAL A 187 0.19 6.33 5.03
C VAL A 187 -0.34 4.91 4.91
N MET A 188 -0.19 4.09 5.95
CA MET A 188 -0.65 2.70 5.96
C MET A 188 -2.18 2.61 5.99
N GLU A 189 -2.85 3.44 6.80
CA GLU A 189 -4.32 3.54 6.80
C GLU A 189 -4.86 3.91 5.41
N SER A 190 -4.25 4.89 4.77
CA SER A 190 -4.61 5.31 3.42
C SER A 190 -4.34 4.20 2.39
N PHE A 191 -3.27 3.43 2.53
CA PHE A 191 -2.99 2.27 1.70
C PHE A 191 -4.08 1.21 1.86
N TRP A 192 -4.37 0.76 3.09
CA TRP A 192 -5.39 -0.25 3.35
C TRP A 192 -6.77 0.14 2.83
N GLY A 193 -7.09 1.43 2.92
CA GLY A 193 -8.34 1.90 2.35
C GLY A 193 -8.44 1.67 0.85
N ARG A 194 -7.41 2.06 0.09
CA ARG A 194 -7.35 1.86 -1.38
C ARG A 194 -7.26 0.38 -1.74
N PHE A 195 -6.51 -0.39 -0.96
CA PHE A 195 -6.35 -1.82 -1.15
C PHE A 195 -7.68 -2.58 -0.99
N LYS A 196 -8.42 -2.32 0.09
CA LYS A 196 -9.75 -2.91 0.31
C LYS A 196 -10.75 -2.51 -0.77
N ASP A 197 -10.70 -1.26 -1.23
CA ASP A 197 -11.55 -0.80 -2.31
C ASP A 197 -11.21 -1.54 -3.62
N ALA A 198 -9.93 -1.76 -3.92
CA ALA A 198 -9.49 -2.53 -5.08
C ALA A 198 -9.87 -4.02 -4.96
N LEU A 199 -9.61 -4.65 -3.81
CA LEU A 199 -10.05 -6.03 -3.55
C LEU A 199 -11.54 -6.19 -3.84
N ARG A 200 -12.35 -5.23 -3.42
CA ARG A 200 -13.80 -5.29 -3.60
C ARG A 200 -14.22 -5.03 -5.05
N LYS A 201 -13.72 -3.98 -5.68
CA LYS A 201 -14.26 -3.47 -6.95
C LYS A 201 -13.52 -3.96 -8.19
N HIS A 202 -12.21 -4.20 -8.07
CA HIS A 202 -11.38 -4.67 -9.18
C HIS A 202 -11.20 -6.18 -9.13
N PHE A 203 -10.80 -6.71 -7.99
CA PHE A 203 -10.52 -8.14 -7.84
C PHE A 203 -11.76 -8.97 -7.50
N ARG A 204 -12.87 -8.35 -7.06
CA ARG A 204 -14.14 -9.02 -6.69
C ARG A 204 -13.89 -10.22 -5.79
N TYR A 205 -13.08 -10.00 -4.72
CA TYR A 205 -12.53 -11.05 -3.87
C TYR A 205 -13.60 -11.99 -3.25
N TRP A 206 -14.84 -11.51 -3.11
CA TRP A 206 -15.96 -12.34 -2.59
C TRP A 206 -16.45 -13.41 -3.58
N GLU A 207 -16.05 -13.32 -4.87
CA GLU A 207 -16.37 -14.29 -5.92
C GLU A 207 -15.21 -15.27 -6.16
N ARG A 208 -14.14 -15.16 -5.41
CA ARG A 208 -12.93 -15.97 -5.55
C ARG A 208 -12.86 -17.00 -4.44
N ASP A 209 -12.48 -18.21 -4.77
CA ASP A 209 -12.33 -19.29 -3.78
C ASP A 209 -11.03 -19.13 -2.98
N ASP A 210 -9.95 -18.69 -3.62
CA ASP A 210 -8.64 -18.49 -3.01
C ASP A 210 -8.41 -17.00 -2.69
N LEU A 211 -8.63 -16.65 -1.41
CA LEU A 211 -8.38 -15.31 -0.89
C LEU A 211 -6.88 -14.96 -0.92
N ARG A 212 -5.98 -15.92 -0.63
CA ARG A 212 -4.54 -15.68 -0.60
C ARG A 212 -4.02 -15.32 -1.97
N ALA A 213 -4.35 -16.10 -3.00
CA ALA A 213 -3.97 -15.81 -4.38
C ALA A 213 -4.55 -14.45 -4.86
N THR A 214 -5.77 -14.12 -4.45
CA THR A 214 -6.40 -12.83 -4.79
C THR A 214 -5.66 -11.65 -4.13
N ILE A 215 -5.24 -11.79 -2.87
CA ILE A 215 -4.44 -10.78 -2.18
C ILE A 215 -3.06 -10.62 -2.84
N GLU A 216 -2.43 -11.72 -3.21
CA GLU A 216 -1.14 -11.71 -3.91
C GLU A 216 -1.22 -10.95 -5.24
N GLN A 217 -2.24 -11.22 -6.05
CA GLN A 217 -2.51 -10.49 -7.29
C GLN A 217 -2.76 -9.00 -7.03
N ALA A 218 -3.50 -8.67 -5.96
CA ALA A 218 -3.75 -7.28 -5.61
C ALA A 218 -2.47 -6.55 -5.16
N ILE A 219 -1.62 -7.19 -4.36
CA ILE A 219 -0.33 -6.62 -3.96
C ILE A 219 0.58 -6.46 -5.17
N TYR A 220 0.63 -7.46 -6.06
CA TYR A 220 1.36 -7.36 -7.33
C TYR A 220 0.91 -6.14 -8.14
N TYR A 221 -0.40 -5.96 -8.31
CA TYR A 221 -0.97 -4.79 -9.00
C TYR A 221 -0.54 -3.46 -8.38
N PHE A 222 -0.59 -3.34 -7.03
CA PHE A 222 -0.18 -2.12 -6.34
C PHE A 222 1.30 -1.84 -6.48
N ASN A 223 2.14 -2.86 -6.49
CA ASN A 223 3.59 -2.75 -6.55
C ASN A 223 4.12 -2.55 -7.97
N ASN A 224 3.53 -3.22 -8.98
CA ASN A 224 4.11 -3.32 -10.32
C ASN A 224 3.32 -2.64 -11.42
N GLU A 225 2.01 -2.40 -11.23
CA GLU A 225 1.16 -1.90 -12.32
C GLU A 225 0.56 -0.53 -12.04
N ARG A 226 0.20 -0.26 -10.77
CA ARG A 226 -0.53 0.94 -10.40
C ARG A 226 0.38 2.16 -10.29
N PRO A 227 0.27 3.17 -11.18
CA PRO A 227 1.13 4.33 -11.14
C PRO A 227 0.83 5.23 -9.93
N ILE A 228 1.88 5.77 -9.33
CA ILE A 228 1.80 6.71 -8.20
C ILE A 228 2.39 8.05 -8.63
N ARG A 229 1.58 9.12 -8.58
CA ARG A 229 1.98 10.42 -9.09
C ARG A 229 3.25 10.98 -8.41
N LYS A 230 3.39 10.84 -7.09
CA LYS A 230 4.59 11.25 -6.35
C LYS A 230 5.86 10.50 -6.79
N LEU A 231 5.72 9.36 -7.46
CA LEU A 231 6.80 8.56 -8.04
C LEU A 231 6.97 8.84 -9.55
N LYS A 232 6.71 10.07 -9.98
CA LYS A 232 6.76 10.49 -11.39
C LYS A 232 5.83 9.67 -12.30
N GLY A 233 4.67 9.22 -11.76
CA GLY A 233 3.72 8.41 -12.50
C GLY A 233 4.12 6.93 -12.66
N LYS A 234 5.14 6.47 -11.95
CA LYS A 234 5.61 5.07 -12.02
C LYS A 234 5.01 4.21 -10.92
N PRO A 235 4.88 2.89 -11.14
CA PRO A 235 4.62 1.95 -10.06
C PRO A 235 5.81 1.87 -9.09
N PRO A 236 5.58 1.45 -7.82
CA PRO A 236 6.61 1.39 -6.79
C PRO A 236 7.89 0.65 -7.19
N VAL A 237 7.77 -0.57 -7.69
CA VAL A 237 8.93 -1.40 -8.06
C VAL A 237 9.74 -0.77 -9.20
N LEU A 238 9.07 -0.30 -10.25
CA LEU A 238 9.74 0.36 -11.38
C LEU A 238 10.49 1.62 -10.92
N TYR A 239 9.87 2.44 -10.05
CA TYR A 239 10.51 3.63 -9.49
C TYR A 239 11.79 3.27 -8.71
N ARG A 240 11.75 2.22 -7.87
CA ARG A 240 12.92 1.77 -7.11
C ARG A 240 14.03 1.26 -8.02
N THR A 241 13.71 0.40 -8.98
CA THR A 241 14.72 -0.23 -9.86
C THR A 241 15.46 0.80 -10.71
N GLU A 242 14.80 1.86 -11.18
CA GLU A 242 15.45 2.91 -11.96
C GLU A 242 16.32 3.86 -11.14
N LEU A 243 16.12 3.96 -9.81
CA LEU A 243 16.92 4.84 -8.96
C LEU A 243 18.10 4.12 -8.31
N VAL A 244 18.08 2.79 -8.27
CA VAL A 244 19.12 1.95 -7.65
C VAL A 244 20.03 1.33 -8.71
N ALA A 245 19.63 1.40 -10.01
CA ALA A 245 20.47 1.04 -11.15
C ALA A 245 21.42 2.19 -11.50
#